data_dbf34c441091adaac735366a8523827e
#
_entry.id   dbf34c441091adaac735366a8523827e
#
_cell.length_a   1.000
_cell.length_b   1.000
_cell.length_c   1.000
_cell.angle_alpha   90.00
_cell.angle_beta   90.00
_cell.angle_gamma   90.00
#
_symmetry.space_group_name_H-M   'P 1'
#
loop_
_entity.id
_entity.type
_entity.pdbx_description
1 polymer ?
#
loop_
_entity_poly.entity_id
_entity_poly.type
_entity_poly.pdbx_seq_one_letter_code
_entity_poly.pdbx_strand_id
1 'polypeptide(L)'
;FEIVCYDHKAMGQTDPDIRFLNQEIADKATAFHSSFPQYQPTPLRRQKCLAQQLGVGEIYVKDESYRFRLNAFKVLGGSFAIGRYIAQRLGRDISELPFQVMTSQEIQKQLGQLTFVTATDGNHGRGVAWTANQLGQRSVVYMPKGSAQERLENIRKENSDASITDLRYDDTVRLAKQRAEQPDCVLVQDTSWDGYTEVPSWILQGYTTMANEIRVSLQERGLQPPTHIFLQAGVGSMPASLAGYFTNVYTENKPVITVVEPNKADCLFRTAKAADGQMHFVTEEMNTIMAGLACGEPCPIAWE
;
A
#
# COMPACT_ATOMS: atom_id res chain seq x y z
N PHE A 1 21.27 -7.48 13.94
CA PHE A 1 20.24 -6.44 13.79
C PHE A 1 20.59 -5.23 14.64
N GLU A 2 20.05 -4.06 14.24
CA GLU A 2 19.97 -2.88 15.08
C GLU A 2 18.48 -2.56 15.31
N ILE A 3 18.16 -2.00 16.49
CA ILE A 3 16.81 -1.57 16.86
C ILE A 3 16.89 -0.13 17.33
N VAL A 4 15.98 0.70 16.87
CA VAL A 4 15.76 2.05 17.39
C VAL A 4 14.32 2.16 17.87
N CYS A 5 14.11 2.72 19.06
CA CYS A 5 12.79 3.11 19.56
C CYS A 5 12.61 4.59 19.22
N TYR A 6 11.60 4.89 18.40
CA TYR A 6 11.27 6.24 18.02
C TYR A 6 10.08 6.74 18.87
N ASP A 7 10.29 7.82 19.59
CA ASP A 7 9.25 8.49 20.39
C ASP A 7 9.13 9.94 19.94
N HIS A 8 8.15 10.20 19.06
CA HIS A 8 7.91 11.54 18.52
C HIS A 8 7.52 12.57 19.60
N LYS A 9 6.91 12.14 20.72
CA LYS A 9 6.59 13.04 21.86
C LYS A 9 7.84 13.49 22.57
N ALA A 10 8.80 12.59 22.77
CA ALA A 10 10.11 12.94 23.32
C ALA A 10 10.87 13.92 22.42
N MET A 11 10.56 13.94 21.12
CA MET A 11 11.10 14.85 20.11
C MET A 11 10.33 16.18 20.01
N GLY A 12 9.30 16.39 20.83
CA GLY A 12 8.48 17.60 20.78
C GLY A 12 7.52 17.68 19.58
N GLN A 13 7.31 16.58 18.88
CA GLN A 13 6.38 16.49 17.77
C GLN A 13 4.96 16.24 18.28
N THR A 14 3.96 16.75 17.57
CA THR A 14 2.54 16.50 17.86
C THR A 14 2.13 15.12 17.36
N ASP A 15 1.12 14.52 18.01
CA ASP A 15 0.53 13.27 17.49
C ASP A 15 -0.03 13.50 16.07
N PRO A 16 0.26 12.63 15.11
CA PRO A 16 -0.24 12.76 13.75
C PRO A 16 -1.77 12.58 13.69
N ASP A 17 -2.40 13.19 12.71
CA ASP A 17 -3.81 12.97 12.46
C ASP A 17 -4.05 11.67 11.70
N ILE A 18 -4.21 10.57 12.43
CA ILE A 18 -4.47 9.25 11.89
C ILE A 18 -5.97 8.94 11.68
N ARG A 19 -6.89 9.92 11.89
CA ARG A 19 -8.35 9.70 11.76
C ARG A 19 -8.77 9.24 10.38
N PHE A 20 -8.01 9.55 9.35
CA PHE A 20 -8.26 9.08 7.98
C PHE A 20 -8.00 7.57 7.78
N LEU A 21 -7.51 6.86 8.82
CA LEU A 21 -7.29 5.40 8.86
C LEU A 21 -8.17 4.74 9.93
N ASN A 22 -9.34 5.27 10.17
CA ASN A 22 -10.29 4.75 11.18
C ASN A 22 -11.07 3.51 10.69
N GLN A 23 -11.92 2.96 11.57
CA GLN A 23 -12.75 1.79 11.27
C GLN A 23 -13.74 2.05 10.12
N GLU A 24 -14.36 3.23 10.04
CA GLU A 24 -15.31 3.56 8.97
C GLU A 24 -14.66 3.49 7.58
N ILE A 25 -13.46 4.06 7.47
CA ILE A 25 -12.69 4.01 6.22
C ILE A 25 -12.28 2.57 5.87
N ALA A 26 -11.86 1.79 6.87
CA ALA A 26 -11.50 0.39 6.66
C ALA A 26 -12.71 -0.46 6.21
N ASP A 27 -13.89 -0.17 6.74
CA ASP A 27 -15.13 -0.84 6.32
C ASP A 27 -15.50 -0.45 4.87
N LYS A 28 -15.39 0.83 4.48
CA LYS A 28 -15.58 1.27 3.09
C LYS A 28 -14.56 0.61 2.14
N ALA A 29 -13.29 0.56 2.53
CA ALA A 29 -12.25 -0.09 1.72
C ALA A 29 -12.51 -1.59 1.58
N THR A 30 -12.85 -2.27 2.68
CA THR A 30 -13.18 -3.70 2.67
C THR A 30 -14.43 -3.98 1.83
N ALA A 31 -15.48 -3.17 1.95
CA ALA A 31 -16.71 -3.30 1.15
C ALA A 31 -16.43 -3.12 -0.34
N PHE A 32 -15.63 -2.12 -0.71
CA PHE A 32 -15.19 -1.90 -2.09
C PHE A 32 -14.44 -3.12 -2.64
N HIS A 33 -13.40 -3.60 -1.94
CA HIS A 33 -12.64 -4.78 -2.38
C HIS A 33 -13.49 -6.03 -2.43
N SER A 34 -14.40 -6.23 -1.47
CA SER A 34 -15.30 -7.39 -1.41
C SER A 34 -16.30 -7.42 -2.55
N SER A 35 -16.55 -6.31 -3.22
CA SER A 35 -17.43 -6.25 -4.38
C SER A 35 -16.83 -6.87 -5.65
N PHE A 36 -15.49 -7.04 -5.71
CA PHE A 36 -14.83 -7.69 -6.85
C PHE A 36 -15.04 -9.20 -6.84
N PRO A 37 -15.36 -9.83 -7.98
CA PRO A 37 -15.61 -11.28 -8.05
C PRO A 37 -14.42 -12.14 -7.59
N GLN A 38 -13.20 -11.62 -7.68
CA GLN A 38 -11.97 -12.34 -7.33
C GLN A 38 -11.58 -12.16 -5.85
N TYR A 39 -12.35 -11.36 -5.08
CA TYR A 39 -12.01 -11.11 -3.69
C TYR A 39 -12.23 -12.34 -2.82
N GLN A 40 -11.26 -12.58 -1.96
CA GLN A 40 -11.36 -13.47 -0.82
C GLN A 40 -10.50 -12.91 0.31
N PRO A 41 -10.93 -12.94 1.57
CA PRO A 41 -10.05 -12.63 2.70
C PRO A 41 -8.82 -13.55 2.65
N THR A 42 -7.64 -12.97 2.78
CA THR A 42 -6.42 -13.78 2.78
C THR A 42 -6.23 -14.49 4.12
N PRO A 43 -5.57 -15.67 4.15
CA PRO A 43 -5.45 -16.44 5.35
C PRO A 43 -4.69 -15.72 6.48
N LEU A 44 -5.18 -15.84 7.72
CA LEU A 44 -4.43 -15.54 8.94
C LEU A 44 -3.91 -16.85 9.52
N ARG A 45 -2.63 -17.16 9.26
CA ARG A 45 -2.01 -18.48 9.55
C ARG A 45 -1.36 -18.49 10.92
N ARG A 46 -1.79 -19.43 11.77
CA ARG A 46 -1.17 -19.69 13.08
C ARG A 46 0.16 -20.42 12.91
N GLN A 47 1.23 -19.90 13.49
CA GLN A 47 2.59 -20.44 13.47
C GLN A 47 2.93 -21.12 14.80
N LYS A 48 2.25 -22.24 15.11
CA LYS A 48 2.34 -22.91 16.42
C LYS A 48 3.77 -23.35 16.76
N CYS A 49 4.47 -23.98 15.82
CA CYS A 49 5.84 -24.46 16.07
C CYS A 49 6.81 -23.30 16.32
N LEU A 50 6.69 -22.20 15.54
CA LEU A 50 7.52 -21.02 15.73
C LEU A 50 7.25 -20.34 17.08
N ALA A 51 5.99 -20.22 17.48
CA ALA A 51 5.62 -19.68 18.79
C ALA A 51 6.23 -20.47 19.94
N GLN A 52 6.14 -21.80 19.88
CA GLN A 52 6.76 -22.70 20.87
C GLN A 52 8.28 -22.55 20.90
N GLN A 53 8.93 -22.48 19.74
CA GLN A 53 10.38 -22.36 19.61
C GLN A 53 10.91 -21.04 20.19
N LEU A 54 10.14 -19.96 20.05
CA LEU A 54 10.48 -18.63 20.55
C LEU A 54 9.99 -18.36 21.98
N GLY A 55 9.23 -19.30 22.60
CA GLY A 55 8.71 -19.15 23.96
C GLY A 55 7.65 -18.04 24.10
N VAL A 56 6.91 -17.74 23.00
CA VAL A 56 5.81 -16.76 23.00
C VAL A 56 4.45 -17.45 22.92
N GLY A 57 3.38 -16.76 23.30
CA GLY A 57 2.03 -17.34 23.34
C GLY A 57 1.53 -17.78 21.97
N GLU A 58 1.41 -16.86 21.06
CA GLU A 58 0.85 -17.09 19.72
C GLU A 58 1.58 -16.25 18.67
N ILE A 59 1.75 -16.80 17.47
CA ILE A 59 2.21 -16.06 16.29
C ILE A 59 1.24 -16.31 15.14
N TYR A 60 0.78 -15.24 14.53
CA TYR A 60 -0.06 -15.28 13.34
C TYR A 60 0.61 -14.52 12.19
N VAL A 61 0.51 -15.06 10.98
CA VAL A 61 0.99 -14.44 9.74
C VAL A 61 -0.19 -14.18 8.83
N LYS A 62 -0.40 -12.92 8.45
CA LYS A 62 -1.34 -12.54 7.40
C LYS A 62 -0.71 -12.82 6.05
N ASP A 63 -1.20 -13.81 5.34
CA ASP A 63 -0.60 -14.35 4.13
C ASP A 63 -1.18 -13.70 2.87
N GLU A 64 -0.60 -12.58 2.46
CA GLU A 64 -1.04 -11.80 1.31
C GLU A 64 -0.64 -12.42 -0.06
N SER A 65 0.01 -13.57 -0.08
CA SER A 65 0.33 -14.28 -1.32
C SER A 65 -0.91 -14.79 -2.09
N TYR A 66 -2.08 -14.75 -1.44
CA TYR A 66 -3.36 -15.13 -2.07
C TYR A 66 -4.17 -13.95 -2.58
N ARG A 67 -3.73 -12.70 -2.34
CA ARG A 67 -4.51 -11.50 -2.66
C ARG A 67 -4.81 -11.39 -4.16
N PHE A 68 -6.08 -11.44 -4.52
CA PHE A 68 -6.60 -11.33 -5.91
C PHE A 68 -5.87 -12.21 -6.95
N ARG A 69 -5.16 -13.26 -6.50
CA ARG A 69 -4.27 -14.10 -7.34
C ARG A 69 -3.09 -13.33 -7.94
N LEU A 70 -2.77 -12.17 -7.41
CA LEU A 70 -1.62 -11.35 -7.81
C LEU A 70 -0.37 -11.57 -6.94
N ASN A 71 -0.50 -12.40 -5.90
CA ASN A 71 0.56 -12.79 -4.97
C ASN A 71 1.20 -11.61 -4.20
N ALA A 72 0.47 -10.49 -4.06
CA ALA A 72 0.96 -9.29 -3.37
C ALA A 72 -0.18 -8.40 -2.89
N PHE A 73 -0.01 -7.76 -1.73
CA PHE A 73 -1.00 -6.87 -1.12
C PHE A 73 -1.17 -5.52 -1.83
N LYS A 74 -0.19 -5.08 -2.63
CA LYS A 74 -0.15 -3.72 -3.20
C LYS A 74 -1.36 -3.36 -4.07
N VAL A 75 -2.06 -4.35 -4.61
CA VAL A 75 -3.32 -4.15 -5.33
C VAL A 75 -4.40 -3.50 -4.45
N LEU A 76 -4.43 -3.73 -3.13
CA LEU A 76 -5.39 -3.11 -2.23
C LEU A 76 -5.29 -1.58 -2.24
N GLY A 77 -4.07 -1.05 -2.16
CA GLY A 77 -3.85 0.40 -2.22
C GLY A 77 -4.20 0.97 -3.59
N GLY A 78 -3.64 0.39 -4.66
CA GLY A 78 -3.87 0.87 -6.03
C GLY A 78 -5.35 0.82 -6.44
N SER A 79 -6.05 -0.26 -6.10
CA SER A 79 -7.47 -0.40 -6.45
C SER A 79 -8.36 0.58 -5.70
N PHE A 80 -8.14 0.75 -4.40
CA PHE A 80 -8.94 1.71 -3.63
C PHE A 80 -8.68 3.16 -4.09
N ALA A 81 -7.43 3.53 -4.38
CA ALA A 81 -7.11 4.84 -4.91
C ALA A 81 -7.78 5.11 -6.27
N ILE A 82 -7.78 4.14 -7.18
CA ILE A 82 -8.51 4.22 -8.46
C ILE A 82 -10.02 4.37 -8.19
N GLY A 83 -10.59 3.56 -7.29
CA GLY A 83 -12.00 3.65 -6.91
C GLY A 83 -12.37 5.01 -6.33
N ARG A 84 -11.54 5.56 -5.44
CA ARG A 84 -11.73 6.90 -4.85
C ARG A 84 -11.65 8.01 -5.90
N TYR A 85 -10.71 7.92 -6.83
CA TYR A 85 -10.62 8.86 -7.94
C TYR A 85 -11.89 8.83 -8.81
N ILE A 86 -12.37 7.64 -9.16
CA ILE A 86 -13.62 7.49 -9.92
C ILE A 86 -14.81 8.07 -9.15
N ALA A 87 -14.90 7.79 -7.85
CA ALA A 87 -15.95 8.30 -6.97
C ALA A 87 -15.94 9.84 -6.93
N GLN A 88 -14.77 10.44 -6.74
CA GLN A 88 -14.58 11.89 -6.75
C GLN A 88 -15.00 12.50 -8.10
N ARG A 89 -14.57 11.90 -9.23
CA ARG A 89 -14.92 12.36 -10.58
C ARG A 89 -16.43 12.31 -10.85
N LEU A 90 -17.14 11.36 -10.25
CA LEU A 90 -18.60 11.23 -10.36
C LEU A 90 -19.37 12.02 -9.30
N GLY A 91 -18.70 12.65 -8.33
CA GLY A 91 -19.33 13.34 -7.20
C GLY A 91 -20.14 12.42 -6.28
N ARG A 92 -19.70 11.15 -6.12
CA ARG A 92 -20.35 10.10 -5.33
C ARG A 92 -19.47 9.57 -4.21
N ASP A 93 -20.06 8.99 -3.16
CA ASP A 93 -19.29 8.25 -2.16
C ASP A 93 -18.87 6.88 -2.72
N ILE A 94 -17.68 6.40 -2.32
CA ILE A 94 -17.15 5.10 -2.76
C ILE A 94 -18.07 3.94 -2.39
N SER A 95 -18.82 4.04 -1.29
CA SER A 95 -19.78 3.02 -0.85
C SER A 95 -20.97 2.83 -1.82
N GLU A 96 -21.25 3.83 -2.66
CA GLU A 96 -22.28 3.76 -3.69
C GLU A 96 -21.77 3.11 -5.00
N LEU A 97 -20.50 2.83 -5.08
CA LEU A 97 -19.80 2.40 -6.30
C LEU A 97 -19.12 1.03 -6.14
N PRO A 98 -19.86 -0.04 -5.76
CA PRO A 98 -19.31 -1.38 -5.81
C PRO A 98 -18.92 -1.75 -7.26
N PHE A 99 -18.09 -2.77 -7.41
CA PHE A 99 -17.54 -3.23 -8.70
C PHE A 99 -18.60 -3.29 -9.82
N GLN A 100 -19.75 -3.92 -9.56
CA GLN A 100 -20.84 -4.08 -10.55
C GLN A 100 -21.42 -2.73 -11.01
N VAL A 101 -21.47 -1.74 -10.11
CA VAL A 101 -21.91 -0.39 -10.46
C VAL A 101 -20.83 0.33 -11.27
N MET A 102 -19.58 0.28 -10.84
CA MET A 102 -18.46 0.90 -11.57
C MET A 102 -18.30 0.37 -13.00
N THR A 103 -18.58 -0.92 -13.21
CA THR A 103 -18.49 -1.57 -14.54
C THR A 103 -19.78 -1.50 -15.35
N SER A 104 -20.85 -0.87 -14.83
CA SER A 104 -22.10 -0.69 -15.57
C SER A 104 -21.91 0.22 -16.79
N GLN A 105 -22.70 -0.02 -17.84
CA GLN A 105 -22.66 0.81 -19.06
C GLN A 105 -22.93 2.29 -18.79
N GLU A 106 -23.81 2.57 -17.84
CA GLU A 106 -24.14 3.95 -17.44
C GLU A 106 -22.93 4.68 -16.88
N ILE A 107 -22.24 4.07 -15.90
CA ILE A 107 -21.05 4.67 -15.28
C ILE A 107 -19.89 4.75 -16.28
N GLN A 108 -19.67 3.73 -17.08
CA GLN A 108 -18.61 3.73 -18.10
C GLN A 108 -18.85 4.85 -19.14
N LYS A 109 -20.09 5.13 -19.52
CA LYS A 109 -20.43 6.24 -20.42
C LYS A 109 -20.18 7.61 -19.77
N GLN A 110 -20.46 7.76 -18.46
CA GLN A 110 -20.20 9.01 -17.73
C GLN A 110 -18.70 9.28 -17.54
N LEU A 111 -17.91 8.23 -17.23
CA LEU A 111 -16.47 8.33 -17.00
C LEU A 111 -15.69 8.61 -18.28
N GLY A 112 -16.11 8.03 -19.40
CA GLY A 112 -15.27 7.94 -20.59
C GLY A 112 -14.08 6.97 -20.37
N GLN A 113 -13.06 7.12 -21.19
CA GLN A 113 -11.85 6.30 -21.10
C GLN A 113 -10.76 7.03 -20.32
N LEU A 114 -10.48 6.54 -19.11
CA LEU A 114 -9.37 7.02 -18.29
C LEU A 114 -8.10 6.17 -18.53
N THR A 115 -6.94 6.76 -18.26
CA THR A 115 -5.65 6.08 -18.28
C THR A 115 -4.96 6.29 -16.94
N PHE A 116 -4.79 5.23 -16.16
CA PHE A 116 -4.07 5.26 -14.89
C PHE A 116 -2.58 5.03 -15.13
N VAL A 117 -1.75 5.94 -14.65
CA VAL A 117 -0.30 5.98 -14.91
C VAL A 117 0.45 5.78 -13.62
N THR A 118 1.51 4.97 -13.65
CA THR A 118 2.40 4.79 -12.48
C THR A 118 3.82 4.44 -12.90
N ALA A 119 4.75 4.68 -11.99
CA ALA A 119 6.11 4.16 -12.05
C ALA A 119 6.31 3.13 -10.92
N THR A 120 6.95 1.99 -11.21
CA THR A 120 7.06 0.89 -10.26
C THR A 120 8.21 -0.05 -10.59
N ASP A 121 8.67 -0.79 -9.60
CA ASP A 121 9.55 -1.96 -9.80
C ASP A 121 8.78 -3.29 -9.93
N GLY A 122 7.43 -3.28 -9.79
CA GLY A 122 6.62 -4.49 -10.01
C GLY A 122 5.22 -4.51 -9.41
N ASN A 123 5.07 -4.84 -8.11
CA ASN A 123 3.78 -5.20 -7.53
C ASN A 123 2.75 -4.07 -7.49
N HIS A 124 3.17 -2.82 -7.27
CA HIS A 124 2.26 -1.68 -7.30
C HIS A 124 1.70 -1.48 -8.72
N GLY A 125 2.58 -1.40 -9.72
CA GLY A 125 2.14 -1.25 -11.11
C GLY A 125 1.28 -2.40 -11.59
N ARG A 126 1.55 -3.64 -11.17
CA ARG A 126 0.69 -4.77 -11.49
C ARG A 126 -0.70 -4.60 -10.86
N GLY A 127 -0.78 -4.12 -9.62
CA GLY A 127 -2.06 -3.83 -8.96
C GLY A 127 -2.86 -2.73 -9.66
N VAL A 128 -2.20 -1.64 -10.09
CA VAL A 128 -2.81 -0.57 -10.88
C VAL A 128 -3.31 -1.08 -12.23
N ALA A 129 -2.46 -1.84 -12.95
CA ALA A 129 -2.80 -2.42 -14.24
C ALA A 129 -4.00 -3.36 -14.16
N TRP A 130 -3.97 -4.30 -13.22
CA TRP A 130 -5.05 -5.23 -12.97
C TRP A 130 -6.37 -4.49 -12.67
N THR A 131 -6.34 -3.50 -11.79
CA THR A 131 -7.54 -2.76 -11.41
C THR A 131 -8.10 -1.97 -12.58
N ALA A 132 -7.26 -1.26 -13.33
CA ALA A 132 -7.69 -0.53 -14.53
C ALA A 132 -8.39 -1.47 -15.52
N ASN A 133 -7.79 -2.64 -15.79
CA ASN A 133 -8.36 -3.65 -16.68
C ASN A 133 -9.70 -4.19 -16.15
N GLN A 134 -9.82 -4.51 -14.85
CA GLN A 134 -11.08 -4.96 -14.24
C GLN A 134 -12.20 -3.93 -14.37
N LEU A 135 -11.87 -2.65 -14.29
CA LEU A 135 -12.82 -1.54 -14.38
C LEU A 135 -13.03 -1.02 -15.83
N GLY A 136 -12.51 -1.72 -16.84
CA GLY A 136 -12.66 -1.32 -18.25
C GLY A 136 -11.89 -0.06 -18.63
N GLN A 137 -10.87 0.30 -17.86
CA GLN A 137 -10.02 1.47 -18.06
C GLN A 137 -8.64 1.08 -18.57
N ARG A 138 -7.82 2.05 -18.98
CA ARG A 138 -6.44 1.84 -19.46
C ARG A 138 -5.42 2.05 -18.35
N SER A 139 -4.23 1.47 -18.53
CA SER A 139 -3.09 1.75 -17.68
C SER A 139 -1.79 1.89 -18.48
N VAL A 140 -0.91 2.76 -18.01
CA VAL A 140 0.46 2.91 -18.48
C VAL A 140 1.39 2.74 -17.30
N VAL A 141 2.34 1.81 -17.41
CA VAL A 141 3.27 1.48 -16.32
C VAL A 141 4.71 1.61 -16.80
N TYR A 142 5.44 2.51 -16.20
CA TYR A 142 6.87 2.67 -16.43
C TYR A 142 7.67 1.96 -15.35
N MET A 143 8.67 1.19 -15.77
CA MET A 143 9.58 0.50 -14.88
C MET A 143 10.99 1.08 -15.03
N PRO A 144 11.76 1.25 -13.94
CA PRO A 144 13.11 1.77 -14.01
C PRO A 144 14.07 0.77 -14.68
N LYS A 145 15.20 1.30 -15.14
CA LYS A 145 16.30 0.50 -15.67
C LYS A 145 16.72 -0.57 -14.68
N GLY A 146 16.94 -1.80 -15.18
CA GLY A 146 17.34 -2.95 -14.38
C GLY A 146 16.17 -3.74 -13.78
N SER A 147 14.93 -3.32 -13.98
CA SER A 147 13.76 -4.12 -13.59
C SER A 147 13.77 -5.48 -14.29
N ALA A 148 13.30 -6.51 -13.57
CA ALA A 148 13.25 -7.87 -14.12
C ALA A 148 12.21 -7.98 -15.23
N GLN A 149 12.59 -8.64 -16.34
CA GLN A 149 11.72 -8.86 -17.50
C GLN A 149 10.44 -9.63 -17.11
N GLU A 150 10.55 -10.61 -16.20
CA GLU A 150 9.39 -11.36 -15.71
C GLU A 150 8.34 -10.44 -15.05
N ARG A 151 8.75 -9.40 -14.32
CA ARG A 151 7.83 -8.44 -13.71
C ARG A 151 7.11 -7.61 -14.76
N LEU A 152 7.83 -7.16 -15.80
CA LEU A 152 7.26 -6.47 -16.94
C LEU A 152 6.17 -7.33 -17.61
N GLU A 153 6.50 -8.59 -17.91
CA GLU A 153 5.55 -9.52 -18.52
C GLU A 153 4.31 -9.76 -17.64
N ASN A 154 4.49 -9.83 -16.32
CA ASN A 154 3.36 -9.97 -15.39
C ASN A 154 2.45 -8.74 -15.37
N ILE A 155 2.98 -7.54 -15.59
CA ILE A 155 2.19 -6.31 -15.73
C ILE A 155 1.47 -6.29 -17.08
N ARG A 156 2.14 -6.67 -18.16
CA ARG A 156 1.55 -6.73 -19.51
C ARG A 156 0.40 -7.73 -19.62
N LYS A 157 0.46 -8.84 -18.86
CA LYS A 157 -0.67 -9.81 -18.78
C LYS A 157 -1.96 -9.19 -18.23
N GLU A 158 -1.84 -8.07 -17.52
CA GLU A 158 -3.01 -7.31 -17.03
C GLU A 158 -3.51 -6.27 -18.07
N ASN A 159 -3.20 -6.43 -19.36
CA ASN A 159 -3.57 -5.52 -20.46
C ASN A 159 -3.04 -4.08 -20.30
N SER A 160 -1.89 -3.92 -19.71
CA SER A 160 -1.25 -2.62 -19.52
C SER A 160 -0.24 -2.30 -20.61
N ASP A 161 -0.18 -1.05 -21.02
CA ASP A 161 0.96 -0.52 -21.75
C ASP A 161 2.13 -0.34 -20.78
N ALA A 162 3.01 -1.33 -20.73
CA ALA A 162 4.11 -1.35 -19.78
C ALA A 162 5.47 -1.47 -20.48
N SER A 163 6.44 -0.71 -19.99
CA SER A 163 7.80 -0.68 -20.53
C SER A 163 8.86 -0.48 -19.44
N ILE A 164 10.04 -1.10 -19.63
CA ILE A 164 11.25 -0.77 -18.88
C ILE A 164 11.91 0.40 -19.58
N THR A 165 12.22 1.45 -18.83
CA THR A 165 12.89 2.64 -19.30
C THR A 165 14.41 2.54 -19.12
N ASP A 166 15.19 3.41 -19.74
CA ASP A 166 16.62 3.55 -19.45
C ASP A 166 16.91 4.49 -18.26
N LEU A 167 15.86 4.90 -17.53
CA LEU A 167 15.90 5.87 -16.45
C LEU A 167 16.08 5.19 -15.08
N ARG A 168 16.63 5.93 -14.11
CA ARG A 168 16.58 5.56 -12.69
C ARG A 168 15.16 5.74 -12.16
N TYR A 169 14.89 5.18 -10.97
CA TYR A 169 13.54 5.16 -10.38
C TYR A 169 12.91 6.57 -10.31
N ASP A 170 13.62 7.57 -9.76
CA ASP A 170 13.07 8.92 -9.60
C ASP A 170 12.74 9.60 -10.92
N ASP A 171 13.59 9.41 -11.94
CA ASP A 171 13.33 9.93 -13.28
C ASP A 171 12.17 9.20 -13.96
N THR A 172 11.99 7.92 -13.65
CA THR A 172 10.83 7.13 -14.10
C THR A 172 9.54 7.64 -13.47
N VAL A 173 9.57 8.02 -12.18
CA VAL A 173 8.44 8.69 -11.51
C VAL A 173 8.12 10.05 -12.15
N ARG A 174 9.14 10.86 -12.48
CA ARG A 174 8.93 12.13 -13.20
C ARG A 174 8.29 11.90 -14.58
N LEU A 175 8.73 10.87 -15.32
CA LEU A 175 8.13 10.48 -16.60
C LEU A 175 6.66 10.09 -16.42
N ALA A 176 6.32 9.31 -15.40
CA ALA A 176 4.93 8.95 -15.11
C ALA A 176 4.09 10.19 -14.76
N LYS A 177 4.63 11.11 -13.97
CA LYS A 177 3.98 12.39 -13.65
C LYS A 177 3.72 13.21 -14.90
N GLN A 178 4.71 13.39 -15.77
CA GLN A 178 4.55 14.10 -17.04
C GLN A 178 3.51 13.44 -17.95
N ARG A 179 3.48 12.10 -18.01
CA ARG A 179 2.47 11.36 -18.77
C ARG A 179 1.06 11.60 -18.22
N ALA A 180 0.92 11.73 -16.90
CA ALA A 180 -0.35 11.99 -16.24
C ALA A 180 -0.88 13.43 -16.42
N GLU A 181 -0.09 14.35 -16.95
CA GLU A 181 -0.54 15.70 -17.31
C GLU A 181 -1.41 15.72 -18.59
N GLN A 182 -1.41 14.63 -19.36
CA GLN A 182 -2.25 14.50 -20.54
C GLN A 182 -3.73 14.34 -20.16
N PRO A 183 -4.66 14.79 -21.03
CA PRO A 183 -6.09 14.63 -20.78
C PRO A 183 -6.48 13.17 -20.43
N ASP A 184 -7.37 13.02 -19.46
CA ASP A 184 -7.89 11.73 -18.97
C ASP A 184 -6.81 10.75 -18.46
N CYS A 185 -5.63 11.25 -18.13
CA CYS A 185 -4.56 10.51 -17.48
C CYS A 185 -4.50 10.86 -15.98
N VAL A 186 -4.26 9.86 -15.15
CA VAL A 186 -4.28 9.97 -13.67
C VAL A 186 -3.06 9.28 -13.10
N LEU A 187 -2.25 10.02 -12.35
CA LEU A 187 -1.12 9.42 -11.62
C LEU A 187 -1.62 8.63 -10.41
N VAL A 188 -1.17 7.39 -10.27
CA VAL A 188 -1.43 6.54 -9.10
C VAL A 188 -0.09 6.01 -8.58
N GLN A 189 0.61 6.87 -7.81
CA GLN A 189 1.94 6.55 -7.26
C GLN A 189 1.83 6.25 -5.76
N ASP A 190 2.57 5.24 -5.27
CA ASP A 190 2.51 4.75 -3.89
C ASP A 190 3.50 5.42 -2.92
N THR A 191 4.00 6.59 -3.31
CA THR A 191 4.74 7.52 -2.44
C THR A 191 4.16 8.92 -2.58
N SER A 192 4.41 9.81 -1.61
CA SER A 192 3.91 11.18 -1.60
C SER A 192 5.04 12.20 -1.75
N TRP A 193 4.67 13.40 -2.11
CA TRP A 193 5.52 14.60 -2.11
C TRP A 193 4.63 15.85 -1.97
N ASP A 194 5.23 17.00 -1.82
CA ASP A 194 4.49 18.26 -1.70
C ASP A 194 3.54 18.49 -2.89
N GLY A 195 2.26 18.68 -2.58
CA GLY A 195 1.17 18.80 -3.57
C GLY A 195 0.67 17.46 -4.14
N TYR A 196 1.20 16.31 -3.72
CA TYR A 196 0.69 14.98 -4.10
C TYR A 196 0.53 14.08 -2.88
N THR A 197 -0.51 14.30 -2.12
CA THR A 197 -0.82 13.58 -0.87
C THR A 197 -2.15 12.85 -0.91
N GLU A 198 -3.11 13.30 -1.71
CA GLU A 198 -4.47 12.75 -1.73
C GLU A 198 -4.50 11.29 -2.22
N VAL A 199 -3.92 11.00 -3.39
CA VAL A 199 -3.86 9.63 -3.93
C VAL A 199 -3.05 8.69 -3.03
N PRO A 200 -1.85 9.07 -2.53
CA PRO A 200 -1.15 8.28 -1.53
C PRO A 200 -1.96 8.01 -0.26
N SER A 201 -2.74 8.98 0.23
CA SER A 201 -3.64 8.77 1.38
C SER A 201 -4.72 7.72 1.08
N TRP A 202 -5.29 7.72 -0.12
CA TRP A 202 -6.23 6.67 -0.53
C TRP A 202 -5.56 5.30 -0.65
N ILE A 203 -4.29 5.24 -1.05
CA ILE A 203 -3.51 4.01 -1.06
C ILE A 203 -3.36 3.45 0.36
N LEU A 204 -3.02 4.30 1.34
CA LEU A 204 -2.97 3.92 2.75
C LEU A 204 -4.34 3.40 3.22
N GLN A 205 -5.42 4.11 2.89
CA GLN A 205 -6.80 3.67 3.20
C GLN A 205 -7.10 2.29 2.60
N GLY A 206 -6.68 2.03 1.37
CA GLY A 206 -6.86 0.71 0.73
C GLY A 206 -6.18 -0.43 1.48
N TYR A 207 -5.00 -0.20 2.06
CA TYR A 207 -4.30 -1.21 2.85
C TYR A 207 -5.01 -1.55 4.17
N THR A 208 -5.88 -0.68 4.68
CA THR A 208 -6.66 -0.97 5.90
C THR A 208 -7.57 -2.19 5.76
N THR A 209 -7.94 -2.60 4.53
CA THR A 209 -8.66 -3.86 4.28
C THR A 209 -7.93 -5.05 4.90
N MET A 210 -6.60 -5.14 4.70
CA MET A 210 -5.78 -6.21 5.29
C MET A 210 -5.84 -6.19 6.83
N ALA A 211 -5.75 -5.01 7.44
CA ALA A 211 -5.83 -4.84 8.88
C ALA A 211 -7.22 -5.17 9.43
N ASN A 212 -8.28 -4.76 8.73
CA ASN A 212 -9.67 -5.10 9.09
C ASN A 212 -9.94 -6.61 9.01
N GLU A 213 -9.45 -7.29 7.97
CA GLU A 213 -9.51 -8.75 7.86
C GLU A 213 -8.81 -9.45 9.04
N ILE A 214 -7.64 -8.95 9.49
CA ILE A 214 -6.95 -9.47 10.68
C ILE A 214 -7.84 -9.31 11.90
N ARG A 215 -8.37 -8.11 12.15
CA ARG A 215 -9.24 -7.82 13.29
C ARG A 215 -10.47 -8.74 13.31
N VAL A 216 -11.18 -8.83 12.19
CA VAL A 216 -12.38 -9.69 12.06
C VAL A 216 -12.00 -11.15 12.31
N SER A 217 -10.93 -11.65 11.72
CA SER A 217 -10.48 -13.03 11.89
C SER A 217 -10.09 -13.36 13.34
N LEU A 218 -9.49 -12.42 14.07
CA LEU A 218 -9.19 -12.59 15.50
C LEU A 218 -10.47 -12.63 16.32
N GLN A 219 -11.42 -11.73 16.07
CA GLN A 219 -12.71 -11.68 16.75
C GLN A 219 -13.53 -12.96 16.54
N GLU A 220 -13.66 -13.44 15.30
CA GLU A 220 -14.37 -14.67 14.95
C GLU A 220 -13.78 -15.91 15.64
N ARG A 221 -12.49 -15.90 15.92
CA ARG A 221 -11.79 -16.98 16.65
C ARG A 221 -11.81 -16.80 18.16
N GLY A 222 -12.42 -15.73 18.70
CA GLY A 222 -12.42 -15.41 20.12
C GLY A 222 -11.02 -15.08 20.69
N LEU A 223 -10.13 -14.59 19.84
CA LEU A 223 -8.76 -14.24 20.20
C LEU A 223 -8.66 -12.78 20.65
N GLN A 224 -7.72 -12.51 21.55
CA GLN A 224 -7.41 -11.16 22.00
C GLN A 224 -6.68 -10.36 20.91
N PRO A 225 -6.72 -9.00 20.96
CA PRO A 225 -5.88 -8.16 20.14
C PRO A 225 -4.39 -8.55 20.22
N PRO A 226 -3.61 -8.37 19.15
CA PRO A 226 -2.19 -8.66 19.19
C PRO A 226 -1.45 -7.69 20.13
N THR A 227 -0.48 -8.20 20.89
CA THR A 227 0.40 -7.36 21.71
C THR A 227 1.53 -6.72 20.90
N HIS A 228 1.94 -7.37 19.82
CA HIS A 228 3.01 -6.95 18.94
C HIS A 228 2.62 -7.19 17.48
N ILE A 229 2.96 -6.25 16.61
CA ILE A 229 2.75 -6.36 15.16
C ILE A 229 4.08 -6.03 14.46
N PHE A 230 4.55 -6.96 13.63
CA PHE A 230 5.75 -6.79 12.82
C PHE A 230 5.34 -6.51 11.37
N LEU A 231 5.85 -5.42 10.80
CA LEU A 231 5.50 -4.92 9.48
C LEU A 231 6.76 -4.67 8.66
N GLN A 232 6.89 -5.30 7.51
CA GLN A 232 7.98 -4.98 6.59
C GLN A 232 7.75 -3.63 5.92
N ALA A 233 8.84 -2.91 5.66
CA ALA A 233 8.78 -1.62 4.97
C ALA A 233 9.70 -1.54 3.75
N GLY A 234 9.20 -0.90 2.71
CA GLY A 234 9.96 -0.17 1.71
C GLY A 234 9.87 1.32 2.04
N VAL A 235 9.03 2.09 1.33
CA VAL A 235 8.81 3.53 1.59
C VAL A 235 8.02 3.84 2.88
N GLY A 236 7.38 2.84 3.50
CA GLY A 236 6.63 3.02 4.76
C GLY A 236 5.10 3.05 4.64
N SER A 237 4.52 3.17 3.45
CA SER A 237 3.06 3.36 3.28
C SER A 237 2.22 2.22 3.87
N MET A 238 2.63 0.96 3.74
CA MET A 238 1.88 -0.17 4.30
C MET A 238 1.98 -0.21 5.83
N PRO A 239 3.18 -0.16 6.45
CA PRO A 239 3.25 -0.13 7.90
C PRO A 239 2.54 1.08 8.52
N ALA A 240 2.62 2.28 7.92
CA ALA A 240 1.87 3.45 8.40
C ALA A 240 0.36 3.22 8.38
N SER A 241 -0.17 2.65 7.30
CA SER A 241 -1.59 2.31 7.20
C SER A 241 -2.05 1.37 8.32
N LEU A 242 -1.31 0.28 8.55
CA LEU A 242 -1.68 -0.70 9.57
C LEU A 242 -1.46 -0.15 10.98
N ALA A 243 -0.37 0.57 11.21
CA ALA A 243 -0.09 1.22 12.49
C ALA A 243 -1.19 2.23 12.85
N GLY A 244 -1.56 3.11 11.92
CA GLY A 244 -2.63 4.08 12.10
C GLY A 244 -3.98 3.41 12.37
N TYR A 245 -4.34 2.40 11.60
CA TYR A 245 -5.58 1.65 11.83
C TYR A 245 -5.61 0.98 13.21
N PHE A 246 -4.59 0.19 13.57
CA PHE A 246 -4.58 -0.52 14.85
C PHE A 246 -4.49 0.43 16.05
N THR A 247 -3.85 1.58 15.90
CA THR A 247 -3.84 2.64 16.92
C THR A 247 -5.24 3.25 17.11
N ASN A 248 -6.02 3.40 16.04
CA ASN A 248 -7.40 3.89 16.12
C ASN A 248 -8.36 2.87 16.76
N VAL A 249 -8.20 1.57 16.47
CA VAL A 249 -9.18 0.56 16.91
C VAL A 249 -8.83 -0.10 18.26
N TYR A 250 -7.57 -0.10 18.66
CA TYR A 250 -7.10 -0.66 19.93
C TYR A 250 -6.61 0.45 20.88
N THR A 251 -7.54 1.29 21.33
CA THR A 251 -7.21 2.49 22.13
C THR A 251 -6.67 2.18 23.52
N GLU A 252 -7.16 1.12 24.18
CA GLU A 252 -6.76 0.74 25.53
C GLU A 252 -5.53 -0.17 25.55
N ASN A 253 -5.44 -1.10 24.61
CA ASN A 253 -4.37 -2.11 24.51
C ASN A 253 -3.68 -1.97 23.16
N LYS A 254 -3.02 -0.84 22.93
CA LYS A 254 -2.28 -0.57 21.68
C LYS A 254 -1.16 -1.59 21.52
N PRO A 255 -1.06 -2.25 20.36
CA PRO A 255 0.05 -3.15 20.08
C PRO A 255 1.35 -2.36 19.92
N VAL A 256 2.46 -2.99 20.30
CA VAL A 256 3.79 -2.48 19.91
C VAL A 256 3.97 -2.73 18.42
N ILE A 257 4.17 -1.67 17.66
CA ILE A 257 4.43 -1.75 16.22
C ILE A 257 5.93 -1.80 15.98
N THR A 258 6.40 -2.81 15.28
CA THR A 258 7.80 -2.95 14.88
C THR A 258 7.88 -2.93 13.36
N VAL A 259 8.52 -1.92 12.81
CA VAL A 259 8.82 -1.82 11.38
C VAL A 259 10.15 -2.52 11.10
N VAL A 260 10.18 -3.35 10.06
CA VAL A 260 11.34 -4.17 9.69
C VAL A 260 11.80 -3.82 8.28
N GLU A 261 13.05 -3.43 8.13
CA GLU A 261 13.67 -3.07 6.86
C GLU A 261 14.90 -3.94 6.56
N PRO A 262 15.25 -4.11 5.28
CA PRO A 262 16.54 -4.68 4.90
C PRO A 262 17.67 -3.72 5.30
N ASN A 263 18.77 -4.24 5.82
CA ASN A 263 19.92 -3.46 6.28
C ASN A 263 20.66 -2.66 5.17
N LYS A 264 20.27 -2.79 3.91
CA LYS A 264 20.78 -2.03 2.76
C LYS A 264 19.74 -1.10 2.15
N ALA A 265 18.51 -1.09 2.71
CA ALA A 265 17.39 -0.24 2.28
C ALA A 265 16.60 0.14 3.55
N ASP A 266 17.24 0.87 4.44
CA ASP A 266 16.83 1.14 5.82
C ASP A 266 16.52 2.62 6.06
N CYS A 267 15.82 3.24 5.11
CA CYS A 267 15.55 4.69 5.14
C CYS A 267 14.73 5.13 6.35
N LEU A 268 13.75 4.35 6.79
CA LEU A 268 12.95 4.67 7.98
C LEU A 268 13.79 4.51 9.25
N PHE A 269 14.61 3.47 9.35
CA PHE A 269 15.52 3.27 10.47
C PHE A 269 16.54 4.42 10.58
N ARG A 270 17.14 4.85 9.47
CA ARG A 270 18.08 6.00 9.44
C ARG A 270 17.39 7.27 9.92
N THR A 271 16.17 7.53 9.43
CA THR A 271 15.35 8.68 9.84
C THR A 271 15.02 8.63 11.33
N ALA A 272 14.59 7.49 11.86
CA ALA A 272 14.32 7.31 13.28
C ALA A 272 15.59 7.46 14.15
N LYS A 273 16.72 6.91 13.69
CA LYS A 273 17.99 6.94 14.41
C LYS A 273 18.62 8.33 14.47
N ALA A 274 18.47 9.12 13.41
CA ALA A 274 18.99 10.50 13.35
C ALA A 274 18.25 11.41 14.33
N ALA A 275 16.95 11.21 14.53
CA ALA A 275 16.13 11.93 15.51
C ALA A 275 16.25 13.46 15.40
N ASP A 276 16.43 14.00 14.19
CA ASP A 276 16.65 15.42 13.90
C ASP A 276 15.45 16.09 13.20
N GLY A 277 14.36 15.33 13.02
CA GLY A 277 13.14 15.79 12.34
C GLY A 277 13.25 15.83 10.82
N GLN A 278 14.36 15.34 10.25
CA GLN A 278 14.56 15.27 8.80
C GLN A 278 14.44 13.83 8.31
N MET A 279 13.95 13.65 7.08
CA MET A 279 13.96 12.34 6.43
C MET A 279 15.38 12.03 5.90
N HIS A 280 15.87 10.85 6.19
CA HIS A 280 17.17 10.36 5.77
C HIS A 280 17.05 9.30 4.69
N PHE A 281 17.72 9.51 3.57
CA PHE A 281 17.63 8.65 2.39
C PHE A 281 18.79 7.66 2.32
N VAL A 282 18.55 6.52 1.70
CA VAL A 282 19.59 5.58 1.29
C VAL A 282 19.99 5.91 -0.14
N THR A 283 21.20 6.39 -0.33
CA THR A 283 21.75 6.78 -1.65
C THR A 283 22.71 5.73 -2.22
N GLU A 284 23.10 4.76 -1.40
CA GLU A 284 23.99 3.67 -1.75
C GLU A 284 23.26 2.58 -2.53
N GLU A 285 23.99 1.59 -3.01
CA GLU A 285 23.41 0.43 -3.69
C GLU A 285 22.60 -0.43 -2.71
N MET A 286 21.30 -0.56 -2.96
CA MET A 286 20.34 -1.31 -2.15
C MET A 286 20.32 -2.80 -2.53
N ASN A 287 21.45 -3.50 -2.36
CA ASN A 287 21.55 -4.92 -2.69
C ASN A 287 20.89 -5.77 -1.61
N THR A 288 19.70 -6.27 -1.90
CA THR A 288 18.91 -7.15 -1.01
C THR A 288 18.12 -8.18 -1.80
N ILE A 289 17.98 -9.39 -1.26
CA ILE A 289 17.11 -10.44 -1.81
C ILE A 289 15.62 -10.04 -1.71
N MET A 290 15.28 -9.11 -0.82
CA MET A 290 13.93 -8.58 -0.62
C MET A 290 13.66 -7.41 -1.57
N ALA A 291 13.70 -7.67 -2.88
CA ALA A 291 13.66 -6.64 -3.92
C ALA A 291 12.45 -5.70 -3.82
N GLY A 292 11.29 -6.18 -3.35
CA GLY A 292 10.10 -5.34 -3.13
C GLY A 292 10.21 -4.36 -1.95
N LEU A 293 11.30 -4.44 -1.15
CA LEU A 293 11.60 -3.54 -0.03
C LEU A 293 12.82 -2.65 -0.32
N ALA A 294 13.44 -2.76 -1.50
CA ALA A 294 14.61 -1.98 -1.89
C ALA A 294 14.19 -0.53 -2.25
N CYS A 295 13.85 0.25 -1.24
CA CYS A 295 13.41 1.64 -1.35
C CYS A 295 14.36 2.53 -0.53
N GLY A 296 14.82 3.62 -1.13
CA GLY A 296 15.78 4.54 -0.51
C GLY A 296 15.16 5.75 0.16
N GLU A 297 13.90 6.09 -0.15
CA GLU A 297 13.23 7.30 0.31
C GLU A 297 11.99 6.96 1.12
N PRO A 298 11.85 7.50 2.36
CA PRO A 298 10.61 7.40 3.12
C PRO A 298 9.46 8.11 2.40
N CYS A 299 8.26 7.56 2.47
CA CYS A 299 7.06 8.27 2.04
C CYS A 299 6.69 9.32 3.11
N PRO A 300 6.64 10.64 2.78
CA PRO A 300 6.38 11.69 3.78
C PRO A 300 5.12 11.46 4.63
N ILE A 301 3.96 11.25 4.01
CA ILE A 301 2.70 11.01 4.77
C ILE A 301 2.68 9.69 5.56
N ALA A 302 3.64 8.82 5.33
CA ALA A 302 3.77 7.57 6.07
C ALA A 302 4.74 7.70 7.25
N TRP A 303 5.64 8.67 7.18
CA TRP A 303 6.57 8.98 8.27
C TRP A 303 5.87 9.78 9.39
N GLU A 304 4.99 10.72 9.04
CA GLU A 304 4.17 11.50 9.99
C GLU A 304 3.33 10.59 10.90
#